data_5a63951a0485bd5445110f54de1bd7f3
#
_entry.id   5a63951a0485bd5445110f54de1bd7f3
#
_cell.length_a   1.000
_cell.length_b   1.000
_cell.length_c   1.000
_cell.angle_alpha   90.00
_cell.angle_beta   90.00
_cell.angle_gamma   90.00
#
_symmetry.space_group_name_H-M   'P 1'
#
loop_
_entity.id
_entity.type
_entity.pdbx_description
1 polymer ?
#
loop_
_entity_poly.entity_id
_entity_poly.type
_entity_poly.pdbx_seq_one_letter_code
_entity_poly.pdbx_strand_id
1 'polypeptide(L)'
;MTNNDKVRELTNGEFKNFIEKGTVAIDFFAQWCMPCLMMAPIFEEMSERFKGKIKFAKVNVDDNQELASKFKVMSIPTTIIFKEGKEVKRFIGAMQAEDLENKIKAVI
;
A
#
# COMPACT_ATOMS: atom_id res chain seq x y z
N MET A 1 -18.45 8.20 0.29
CA MET A 1 -17.86 7.74 0.35
C MET A 1 -17.39 6.88 0.19
N THR A 2 -17.04 6.71 0.41
CA THR A 2 -16.50 6.02 0.26
C THR A 2 -16.20 5.11 0.51
N ASN A 3 -15.98 4.83 0.65
CA ASN A 3 -15.53 4.06 0.78
C ASN A 3 -15.47 3.01 1.07
N ASN A 4 -15.38 2.40 1.30
CA ASN A 4 -15.26 1.42 1.65
C ASN A 4 -14.50 0.63 1.66
N ASP A 5 -14.57 0.40 2.07
CA ASP A 5 -13.35 0.08 1.52
C ASP A 5 -12.75 -1.20 1.92
N LYS A 6 -12.35 -1.97 0.92
CA LYS A 6 -11.76 -3.27 1.09
C LYS A 6 -10.31 -3.19 1.53
N VAL A 7 -9.74 -2.00 1.47
CA VAL A 7 -8.37 -1.76 1.86
C VAL A 7 -8.38 -0.90 3.11
N ARG A 8 -7.91 -1.49 4.21
CA ARG A 8 -7.93 -0.83 5.51
C ARG A 8 -6.92 0.30 5.57
N GLU A 9 -7.33 1.42 6.14
CA GLU A 9 -6.40 2.52 6.36
C GLU A 9 -5.81 2.38 7.75
N LEU A 10 -4.48 2.37 7.83
CA LEU A 10 -3.77 2.14 9.09
C LEU A 10 -3.32 3.45 9.70
N THR A 11 -3.37 3.49 11.03
CA THR A 11 -2.73 4.57 11.78
C THR A 11 -1.31 4.15 12.14
N ASN A 12 -0.53 5.12 12.62
CA ASN A 12 0.84 4.87 13.04
C ASN A 12 0.90 3.74 14.08
N GLY A 13 -0.05 3.70 15.01
CA GLY A 13 -0.03 2.69 16.07
C GLY A 13 -0.36 1.29 15.59
N GLU A 14 -1.02 1.16 14.44
CA GLU A 14 -1.43 -0.15 13.93
C GLU A 14 -0.42 -0.74 12.95
N PHE A 15 0.45 0.10 12.40
CA PHE A 15 1.28 -0.27 11.27
C PHE A 15 2.22 -1.44 11.56
N LYS A 16 2.94 -1.34 12.65
CA LYS A 16 3.96 -2.34 12.98
C LYS A 16 3.37 -3.74 13.08
N ASN A 17 2.25 -3.85 13.80
CA ASN A 17 1.62 -5.16 13.97
C ASN A 17 1.06 -5.68 12.65
N PHE A 18 0.55 -4.78 11.81
CA PHE A 18 -0.05 -5.21 10.56
C PHE A 18 0.97 -5.83 9.61
N ILE A 19 2.17 -5.26 9.53
CA ILE A 19 3.18 -5.76 8.58
C ILE A 19 4.03 -6.89 9.15
N GLU A 20 3.89 -7.21 10.42
CA GLU A 20 4.82 -8.08 11.12
C GLU A 20 4.90 -9.49 10.56
N LYS A 21 3.78 -10.04 10.08
CA LYS A 21 3.73 -11.43 9.62
C LYS A 21 3.16 -11.50 8.22
N GLY A 22 3.73 -12.42 7.44
CA GLY A 22 3.24 -12.71 6.10
C GLY A 22 3.64 -11.66 5.11
N THR A 23 3.00 -11.70 3.96
CA THR A 23 3.24 -10.74 2.88
C THR A 23 2.19 -9.66 2.93
N VAL A 24 2.63 -8.41 2.91
CA VAL A 24 1.76 -7.25 3.08
C VAL A 24 2.11 -6.19 2.05
N ALA A 25 1.09 -5.61 1.42
CA ALA A 25 1.26 -4.51 0.49
C ALA A 25 0.67 -3.25 1.12
N ILE A 26 1.46 -2.20 1.20
CA ILE A 26 1.03 -0.93 1.78
C ILE A 26 1.10 0.16 0.73
N ASP A 27 0.00 0.89 0.55
CA ASP A 27 -0.07 2.05 -0.34
C ASP A 27 0.03 3.32 0.49
N PHE A 28 1.10 4.09 0.27
CA PHE A 28 1.26 5.39 0.91
C PHE A 28 0.64 6.45 0.00
N PHE A 29 -0.32 7.20 0.52
CA PHE A 29 -1.12 8.10 -0.28
C PHE A 29 -1.46 9.38 0.46
N ALA A 30 -2.07 10.33 -0.25
CA ALA A 30 -2.67 11.52 0.36
C ALA A 30 -3.97 11.82 -0.38
N GLN A 31 -4.91 12.46 0.32
CA GLN A 31 -6.22 12.73 -0.26
C GLN A 31 -6.17 13.75 -1.40
N TRP A 32 -5.21 14.66 -1.38
CA TRP A 32 -5.07 15.68 -2.41
C TRP A 32 -4.32 15.20 -3.64
N CYS A 33 -3.84 13.99 -3.63
CA CYS A 33 -2.94 13.46 -4.66
C CYS A 33 -3.75 12.75 -5.74
N MET A 34 -3.84 13.36 -6.93
CA MET A 34 -4.63 12.78 -8.02
C MET A 34 -4.15 11.40 -8.46
N PRO A 35 -2.83 11.18 -8.65
CA PRO A 35 -2.39 9.83 -9.00
C PRO A 35 -2.75 8.81 -7.94
N CYS A 36 -2.77 9.22 -6.66
CA CYS A 36 -3.18 8.33 -5.57
C CYS A 36 -4.65 7.95 -5.71
N LEU A 37 -5.49 8.92 -6.05
CA LEU A 37 -6.92 8.66 -6.23
C LEU A 37 -7.16 7.71 -7.40
N MET A 38 -6.38 7.85 -8.47
CA MET A 38 -6.49 6.96 -9.63
C MET A 38 -6.03 5.56 -9.26
N MET A 39 -5.05 5.45 -8.38
CA MET A 39 -4.50 4.16 -7.96
C MET A 39 -5.42 3.41 -7.01
N ALA A 40 -6.26 4.12 -6.26
CA ALA A 40 -7.07 3.51 -5.20
C ALA A 40 -7.92 2.34 -5.68
N PRO A 41 -8.73 2.47 -6.76
CA PRO A 41 -9.53 1.33 -7.20
C PRO A 41 -8.65 0.18 -7.73
N ILE A 42 -7.50 0.50 -8.30
CA ILE A 42 -6.58 -0.52 -8.78
C ILE A 42 -6.01 -1.31 -7.61
N PHE A 43 -5.65 -0.62 -6.54
CA PHE A 43 -5.12 -1.25 -5.35
C PHE A 43 -6.18 -2.14 -4.69
N GLU A 44 -7.44 -1.67 -4.68
CA GLU A 44 -8.54 -2.47 -4.17
C GLU A 44 -8.74 -3.74 -5.00
N GLU A 45 -8.63 -3.61 -6.30
CA GLU A 45 -8.75 -4.77 -7.19
C GLU A 45 -7.66 -5.80 -6.87
N MET A 46 -6.44 -5.34 -6.63
CA MET A 46 -5.35 -6.24 -6.28
C MET A 46 -5.62 -6.92 -4.95
N SER A 47 -6.22 -6.21 -3.99
CA SER A 47 -6.54 -6.81 -2.71
C SER A 47 -7.51 -7.98 -2.86
N GLU A 48 -8.41 -7.91 -3.85
CA GLU A 48 -9.32 -9.02 -4.14
C GLU A 48 -8.59 -10.18 -4.82
N ARG A 49 -7.73 -9.85 -5.79
CA ARG A 49 -7.04 -10.88 -6.56
C ARG A 49 -6.07 -11.69 -5.71
N PHE A 50 -5.43 -11.04 -4.74
CA PHE A 50 -4.45 -11.70 -3.88
C PHE A 50 -5.00 -12.05 -2.51
N LYS A 51 -6.31 -12.07 -2.37
CA LYS A 51 -6.95 -12.40 -1.11
C LYS A 51 -6.49 -13.76 -0.61
N GLY A 52 -6.10 -13.80 0.65
CA GLY A 52 -5.59 -15.03 1.25
C GLY A 52 -4.08 -15.22 1.08
N LYS A 53 -3.45 -14.45 0.20
CA LYS A 53 -2.00 -14.54 -0.02
C LYS A 53 -1.28 -13.29 0.45
N ILE A 54 -1.89 -12.13 0.27
CA ILE A 54 -1.28 -10.85 0.62
C ILE A 54 -2.33 -10.02 1.34
N LYS A 55 -1.93 -9.40 2.44
CA LYS A 55 -2.77 -8.42 3.13
C LYS A 55 -2.50 -7.05 2.53
N PHE A 56 -3.55 -6.28 2.32
CA PHE A 56 -3.44 -4.96 1.72
C PHE A 56 -3.96 -3.91 2.69
N ALA A 57 -3.23 -2.81 2.80
CA ALA A 57 -3.67 -1.68 3.60
C ALA A 57 -3.05 -0.42 3.03
N LYS A 58 -3.49 0.73 3.53
CA LYS A 58 -2.99 2.02 3.05
C LYS A 58 -2.68 2.93 4.23
N VAL A 59 -1.80 3.88 3.99
CA VAL A 59 -1.35 4.84 5.00
C VAL A 59 -1.43 6.23 4.40
N ASN A 60 -2.16 7.12 5.07
CA ASN A 60 -2.23 8.52 4.67
C ASN A 60 -0.99 9.23 5.20
N VAL A 61 -0.14 9.73 4.30
CA VAL A 61 1.14 10.31 4.72
C VAL A 61 0.97 11.61 5.50
N ASP A 62 -0.10 12.35 5.24
CA ASP A 62 -0.34 13.59 5.98
C ASP A 62 -0.67 13.33 7.43
N ASP A 63 -1.39 12.25 7.69
CA ASP A 63 -1.79 11.87 9.05
C ASP A 63 -0.72 11.06 9.76
N ASN A 64 0.26 10.54 9.02
CA ASN A 64 1.27 9.63 9.56
C ASN A 64 2.65 10.01 9.06
N GLN A 65 3.04 11.25 9.33
CA GLN A 65 4.29 11.78 8.79
C GLN A 65 5.52 11.05 9.31
N GLU A 66 5.45 10.56 10.54
CA GLU A 66 6.57 9.78 11.10
C GLU A 66 6.80 8.49 10.31
N LEU A 67 5.72 7.81 9.95
CA LEU A 67 5.85 6.59 9.16
C LEU A 67 6.44 6.88 7.79
N ALA A 68 5.93 7.93 7.13
CA ALA A 68 6.43 8.27 5.81
C ALA A 68 7.91 8.60 5.86
N SER A 69 8.33 9.31 6.90
CA SER A 69 9.73 9.66 7.08
C SER A 69 10.58 8.43 7.38
N LYS A 70 10.08 7.55 8.24
CA LYS A 70 10.80 6.34 8.62
C LYS A 70 11.11 5.47 7.40
N PHE A 71 10.15 5.35 6.50
CA PHE A 71 10.34 4.52 5.31
C PHE A 71 10.79 5.34 4.10
N LYS A 72 11.12 6.62 4.32
CA LYS A 72 11.68 7.49 3.29
C LYS A 72 10.79 7.53 2.06
N VAL A 73 9.49 7.72 2.30
CA VAL A 73 8.53 7.88 1.23
C VAL A 73 8.60 9.32 0.76
N MET A 74 9.23 9.53 -0.39
CA MET A 74 9.51 10.87 -0.91
C MET A 74 8.48 11.33 -1.94
N SER A 75 7.79 10.41 -2.55
CA SER A 75 6.74 10.74 -3.50
C SER A 75 5.61 9.75 -3.34
N ILE A 76 4.41 10.14 -3.79
CA ILE A 76 3.21 9.32 -3.64
C ILE A 76 2.48 9.25 -4.96
N PRO A 77 1.77 8.15 -5.23
CA PRO A 77 1.67 6.98 -4.38
C PRO A 77 2.95 6.14 -4.39
N THR A 78 3.24 5.50 -3.27
CA THR A 78 4.32 4.52 -3.19
C THR A 78 3.74 3.27 -2.58
N THR A 79 3.94 2.14 -3.26
CA THR A 79 3.49 0.84 -2.77
C THR A 79 4.71 0.08 -2.27
N ILE A 80 4.68 -0.33 -1.00
CA ILE A 80 5.78 -1.10 -0.43
C ILE A 80 5.29 -2.49 -0.09
N ILE A 81 6.04 -3.50 -0.50
CA ILE A 81 5.77 -4.89 -0.17
C ILE A 81 6.66 -5.29 0.99
N PHE A 82 6.03 -5.81 2.05
CA PHE A 82 6.73 -6.30 3.23
C PHE A 82 6.57 -7.81 3.32
N LYS A 83 7.62 -8.48 3.78
CA LYS A 83 7.55 -9.90 4.14
C LYS A 83 8.13 -10.06 5.53
N GLU A 84 7.32 -10.60 6.44
CA GLU A 84 7.71 -10.83 7.83
C GLU A 84 8.28 -9.56 8.44
N GLY A 85 7.63 -8.43 8.17
CA GLY A 85 7.98 -7.15 8.74
C GLY A 85 9.06 -6.37 8.03
N LYS A 86 9.64 -6.93 6.96
CA LYS A 86 10.75 -6.27 6.27
C LYS A 86 10.37 -5.87 4.87
N GLU A 87 10.78 -4.66 4.47
CA GLU A 87 10.54 -4.20 3.11
C GLU A 87 11.35 -5.03 2.13
N VAL A 88 10.67 -5.61 1.13
CA VAL A 88 11.36 -6.40 0.11
C VAL A 88 11.32 -5.73 -1.25
N LYS A 89 10.36 -4.84 -1.48
CA LYS A 89 10.27 -4.14 -2.76
C LYS A 89 9.36 -2.93 -2.61
N ARG A 90 9.62 -1.89 -3.42
CA ARG A 90 8.71 -0.75 -3.49
C ARG A 90 8.53 -0.31 -4.93
N PHE A 91 7.33 0.19 -5.20
CA PHE A 91 6.95 0.68 -6.52
C PHE A 91 6.52 2.12 -6.35
N ILE A 92 7.14 3.03 -7.08
CA ILE A 92 6.86 4.45 -6.96
C ILE A 92 6.00 4.89 -8.14
N GLY A 93 4.90 5.58 -7.83
CA GLY A 93 4.01 6.12 -8.84
C GLY A 93 2.79 5.26 -9.10
N ALA A 94 1.82 5.84 -9.78
CA ALA A 94 0.60 5.14 -10.17
C ALA A 94 0.89 4.26 -11.40
N MET A 95 0.15 3.17 -11.51
CA MET A 95 0.31 2.26 -12.63
C MET A 95 -0.99 1.54 -12.89
N GLN A 96 -1.10 0.95 -14.08
CA GLN A 96 -2.28 0.17 -14.46
C GLN A 96 -2.33 -1.13 -13.67
N ALA A 97 -3.54 -1.70 -13.61
CA ALA A 97 -3.76 -2.93 -12.84
C ALA A 97 -2.84 -4.05 -13.29
N GLU A 98 -2.69 -4.22 -14.60
CA GLU A 98 -1.87 -5.30 -15.13
C GLU A 98 -0.40 -5.14 -14.71
N ASP A 99 0.10 -3.91 -14.75
CA ASP A 99 1.49 -3.66 -14.37
C ASP A 99 1.70 -3.93 -12.88
N LEU A 100 0.77 -3.48 -12.06
CA LEU A 100 0.87 -3.69 -10.62
C LEU A 100 0.82 -5.17 -10.29
N GLU A 101 -0.11 -5.89 -10.93
CA GLU A 101 -0.23 -7.31 -10.69
C GLU A 101 1.06 -8.05 -11.04
N ASN A 102 1.65 -7.72 -12.19
CA ASN A 102 2.89 -8.37 -12.62
C ASN A 102 4.04 -8.06 -11.68
N LYS A 103 4.12 -6.82 -11.19
CA LYS A 103 5.18 -6.43 -10.26
C LYS A 103 5.03 -7.15 -8.92
N ILE A 104 3.79 -7.30 -8.46
CA ILE A 104 3.54 -8.02 -7.21
C ILE A 104 3.93 -9.49 -7.37
N LYS A 105 3.50 -10.11 -8.47
CA LYS A 105 3.79 -11.52 -8.72
C LYS A 105 5.29 -11.78 -8.77
N ALA A 106 6.06 -10.81 -9.22
CA ALA A 106 7.50 -10.99 -9.35
C ALA A 106 8.22 -11.07 -8.00
N VAL A 107 7.58 -10.65 -6.91
CA VAL A 107 8.23 -10.60 -5.60
C VAL A 107 7.59 -11.50 -4.56
N ILE A 108 6.52 -12.21 -4.91
CA ILE A 108 5.88 -13.10 -3.92
C ILE A 108 6.14 -14.59 -4.21
#